data_6411d95c116277d16f871ad0510d7c71
#
_entry.id   6411d95c116277d16f871ad0510d7c71
#
_cell.length_a   1.000
_cell.length_b   1.000
_cell.length_c   1.000
_cell.angle_alpha   90.00
_cell.angle_beta   90.00
_cell.angle_gamma   90.00
#
_symmetry.space_group_name_H-M   'P 1'
#
loop_
_entity.id
_entity.type
_entity.pdbx_description
1 polymer ?
#
loop_
_entity_poly.entity_id
_entity_poly.type
_entity_poly.pdbx_seq_one_letter_code
_entity_poly.pdbx_strand_id
1 'polypeptide(L)'
;MTATQTIQFSERRDSTAGAYRNATCGFKNYWYPVCKASRVGEKPMALKLLDEPVMLVRRHGVAYAIADQCPHRGTQLSIGYNEFPQTSTIVCRYHGWTFDLGTGKCVGVLCEGPDSAVVGKVRVRTYPLEERAGILWIWMGSLPPVPLEEDVPRFLLRPDAIVRVRYRTRYGNWRWHAENVAGGHAQLVHKYSIRQYFERPVAYPADLDPRPYSDADGEGLISGNRFLEHRESGSYPGLGEWPRLSWLHRLVLTLTPNPPFRPVEGLTESMLRLPGIYRVLHHPIRDCIYYEWWVPVDADHYVYFQVTTAHPKNLWQRWRFNLAYYLWGLPIGVVLFNNQDSFMVKQTTEYAKRTGWVYLSKATKQDKLHLLWRELCDRSARAVGWQYSTDGVDSPRH
;
A
#
# COMPACT_ATOMS: atom_id res chain seq x y z
N MET A 1 -10.54 14.23 28.57
CA MET A 1 -10.49 15.50 27.80
C MET A 1 -9.14 15.53 27.10
N THR A 2 -9.08 15.04 25.87
CA THR A 2 -7.86 15.01 25.06
C THR A 2 -7.79 16.30 24.26
N ALA A 3 -6.74 17.07 24.48
CA ALA A 3 -6.53 18.36 23.84
C ALA A 3 -6.37 18.17 22.32
N THR A 4 -7.30 18.71 21.56
CA THR A 4 -7.23 18.82 20.10
C THR A 4 -6.20 19.91 19.77
N GLN A 5 -5.00 19.53 19.36
CA GLN A 5 -4.05 20.48 18.80
C GLN A 5 -4.55 20.94 17.43
N THR A 6 -5.00 22.19 17.38
CA THR A 6 -5.35 22.87 16.14
C THR A 6 -4.06 23.24 15.42
N ILE A 7 -3.75 22.58 14.31
CA ILE A 7 -2.59 22.94 13.48
C ILE A 7 -2.95 24.22 12.72
N GLN A 8 -2.24 25.31 13.02
CA GLN A 8 -2.32 26.55 12.25
C GLN A 8 -1.56 26.35 10.93
N PHE A 9 -2.25 26.53 9.82
CA PHE A 9 -1.62 26.60 8.51
C PHE A 9 -0.75 27.86 8.43
N SER A 10 0.56 27.71 8.44
CA SER A 10 1.43 28.76 7.93
C SER A 10 1.45 28.64 6.40
N GLU A 11 1.22 29.73 5.69
CA GLU A 11 1.45 29.84 4.25
C GLU A 11 2.94 29.67 3.95
N ARG A 12 3.44 28.43 4.02
CA ARG A 12 4.77 28.10 3.52
C ARG A 12 4.64 27.81 2.02
N ARG A 13 5.21 28.71 1.25
CA ARG A 13 5.51 28.49 -0.17
C ARG A 13 6.20 27.12 -0.32
N ASP A 14 5.74 26.38 -1.31
CA ASP A 14 6.25 25.12 -1.80
C ASP A 14 7.75 24.92 -1.55
N SER A 15 8.11 24.23 -0.49
CA SER A 15 9.48 23.73 -0.38
C SER A 15 9.59 22.56 -1.35
N THR A 16 10.17 22.80 -2.51
CA THR A 16 10.37 21.82 -3.59
C THR A 16 11.29 20.65 -3.20
N ALA A 17 11.66 20.52 -1.95
CA ALA A 17 12.60 19.56 -1.38
C ALA A 17 11.99 18.56 -0.40
N GLY A 18 10.65 18.44 -0.31
CA GLY A 18 10.00 17.59 0.70
C GLY A 18 10.19 16.09 0.45
N ALA A 19 10.09 15.33 1.55
CA ALA A 19 10.20 13.89 1.56
C ALA A 19 9.23 13.23 0.57
N TYR A 20 7.99 13.71 0.55
CA TYR A 20 6.96 13.20 -0.36
C TYR A 20 7.32 13.34 -1.84
N ARG A 21 7.87 14.47 -2.23
CA ARG A 21 8.30 14.72 -3.62
C ARG A 21 9.39 13.74 -4.05
N ASN A 22 10.34 13.47 -3.17
CA ASN A 22 11.47 12.60 -3.42
C ASN A 22 11.11 11.10 -3.35
N ALA A 23 9.98 10.75 -2.73
CA ALA A 23 9.52 9.37 -2.59
C ALA A 23 8.87 8.80 -3.87
N THR A 24 9.45 9.04 -5.04
CA THR A 24 8.92 8.52 -6.31
C THR A 24 8.77 7.01 -6.27
N CYS A 25 9.72 6.31 -5.68
CA CYS A 25 9.70 4.86 -5.46
C CYS A 25 9.42 4.49 -3.99
N GLY A 26 8.61 5.29 -3.28
CA GLY A 26 8.16 5.01 -1.92
C GLY A 26 9.07 5.52 -0.82
N PHE A 27 8.70 5.16 0.40
CA PHE A 27 9.45 5.48 1.62
C PHE A 27 10.27 4.27 2.08
N LYS A 28 11.47 4.50 2.56
CA LYS A 28 12.33 3.46 3.13
C LYS A 28 12.14 3.34 4.64
N ASN A 29 12.62 2.22 5.19
CA ASN A 29 12.52 1.88 6.61
C ASN A 29 11.06 1.63 7.06
N TYR A 30 10.34 0.87 6.25
CA TYR A 30 8.99 0.40 6.51
C TYR A 30 8.81 -1.06 6.08
N TRP A 31 7.86 -1.74 6.71
CA TRP A 31 7.37 -3.03 6.27
C TRP A 31 6.37 -2.89 5.12
N TYR A 32 6.58 -3.67 4.07
CA TYR A 32 5.71 -3.73 2.91
C TYR A 32 5.17 -5.14 2.69
N PRO A 33 3.89 -5.31 2.31
CA PRO A 33 3.36 -6.61 1.91
C PRO A 33 3.89 -6.95 0.51
N VAL A 34 4.33 -8.20 0.33
CA VAL A 34 4.88 -8.66 -0.96
C VAL A 34 3.89 -9.53 -1.70
N CYS A 35 3.47 -10.62 -1.08
CA CYS A 35 2.57 -11.60 -1.67
C CYS A 35 1.93 -12.49 -0.59
N LYS A 36 1.03 -13.38 -1.01
CA LYS A 36 0.62 -14.48 -0.13
C LYS A 36 1.83 -15.38 0.15
N ALA A 37 2.06 -15.71 1.40
CA ALA A 37 3.21 -16.52 1.82
C ALA A 37 3.26 -17.89 1.12
N SER A 38 2.10 -18.48 0.81
CA SER A 38 1.99 -19.73 0.09
C SER A 38 2.46 -19.69 -1.38
N ARG A 39 2.73 -18.49 -1.93
CA ARG A 39 3.24 -18.35 -3.29
C ARG A 39 4.75 -18.51 -3.39
N VAL A 40 5.45 -18.38 -2.27
CA VAL A 40 6.91 -18.51 -2.24
C VAL A 40 7.27 -19.94 -1.91
N GLY A 41 7.75 -20.65 -2.93
CA GLY A 41 8.21 -22.03 -2.86
C GLY A 41 9.72 -22.15 -3.08
N GLU A 42 10.18 -23.36 -3.41
CA GLU A 42 11.58 -23.63 -3.66
C GLU A 42 12.12 -23.01 -4.95
N LYS A 43 11.24 -22.76 -5.92
CA LYS A 43 11.64 -22.05 -7.14
C LYS A 43 11.78 -20.56 -6.82
N PRO A 44 12.96 -19.96 -7.09
CA PRO A 44 13.15 -18.53 -6.90
C PRO A 44 12.15 -17.70 -7.68
N MET A 45 11.70 -16.62 -7.10
CA MET A 45 10.74 -15.68 -7.68
C MET A 45 11.36 -14.28 -7.71
N ALA A 46 11.55 -13.73 -8.92
CA ALA A 46 11.97 -12.35 -9.11
C ALA A 46 10.79 -11.38 -8.90
N LEU A 47 11.08 -10.27 -8.28
CA LEU A 47 10.16 -9.13 -8.16
C LEU A 47 10.95 -7.83 -8.06
N LYS A 48 10.26 -6.70 -8.18
CA LYS A 48 10.83 -5.38 -8.01
C LYS A 48 10.01 -4.62 -6.97
N LEU A 49 10.66 -4.06 -5.97
CA LEU A 49 10.04 -3.28 -4.90
C LEU A 49 10.87 -2.02 -4.66
N LEU A 50 10.21 -0.87 -4.61
CA LEU A 50 10.85 0.42 -4.34
C LEU A 50 12.06 0.66 -5.27
N ASP A 51 11.93 0.24 -6.52
CA ASP A 51 12.96 0.24 -7.58
C ASP A 51 14.14 -0.73 -7.35
N GLU A 52 14.09 -1.59 -6.32
CA GLU A 52 15.11 -2.60 -6.03
C GLU A 52 14.71 -3.97 -6.57
N PRO A 53 15.58 -4.68 -7.33
CA PRO A 53 15.34 -6.06 -7.71
C PRO A 53 15.51 -6.97 -6.50
N VAL A 54 14.51 -7.79 -6.21
CA VAL A 54 14.49 -8.70 -5.08
C VAL A 54 14.15 -10.11 -5.55
N MET A 55 14.88 -11.10 -5.06
CA MET A 55 14.57 -12.50 -5.21
C MET A 55 13.96 -13.04 -3.92
N LEU A 56 12.83 -13.72 -4.03
CA LEU A 56 12.24 -14.51 -2.95
C LEU A 56 12.40 -16.00 -3.24
N VAL A 57 12.69 -16.77 -2.20
CA VAL A 57 12.78 -18.23 -2.30
C VAL A 57 12.51 -18.85 -0.93
N ARG A 58 11.98 -20.07 -0.91
CA ARG A 58 11.83 -20.85 0.32
C ARG A 58 12.81 -22.03 0.30
N ARG A 59 13.52 -22.22 1.41
CA ARG A 59 14.40 -23.37 1.64
C ARG A 59 14.13 -23.94 3.03
N HIS A 60 13.97 -25.24 3.12
CA HIS A 60 13.72 -25.93 4.41
C HIS A 60 12.60 -25.28 5.24
N GLY A 61 11.50 -24.84 4.56
CA GLY A 61 10.37 -24.18 5.22
C GLY A 61 10.57 -22.69 5.51
N VAL A 62 11.77 -22.15 5.42
CA VAL A 62 12.08 -20.74 5.69
C VAL A 62 12.08 -19.92 4.40
N ALA A 63 11.39 -18.78 4.40
CA ALA A 63 11.41 -17.82 3.29
C ALA A 63 12.60 -16.85 3.42
N TYR A 64 13.26 -16.60 2.32
CA TYR A 64 14.40 -15.67 2.22
C TYR A 64 14.15 -14.63 1.15
N ALA A 65 14.68 -13.42 1.38
CA ALA A 65 14.74 -12.33 0.41
C ALA A 65 16.16 -11.79 0.29
N ILE A 66 16.68 -11.77 -0.92
CA ILE A 66 17.99 -11.17 -1.22
C ILE A 66 17.88 -10.29 -2.46
N ALA A 67 18.85 -9.40 -2.66
CA ALA A 67 18.94 -8.65 -3.90
C ALA A 67 19.06 -9.61 -5.09
N ASP A 68 18.21 -9.43 -6.10
CA ASP A 68 18.18 -10.27 -7.29
C ASP A 68 19.26 -9.85 -8.29
N GLN A 69 20.49 -9.70 -7.80
CA GLN A 69 21.61 -9.23 -8.59
C GLN A 69 22.92 -9.76 -8.04
N CYS A 70 23.63 -10.54 -8.84
CA CYS A 70 24.95 -11.02 -8.48
C CYS A 70 25.96 -9.85 -8.51
N PRO A 71 26.71 -9.58 -7.43
CA PRO A 71 27.64 -8.45 -7.37
C PRO A 71 28.81 -8.57 -8.34
N HIS A 72 29.06 -9.76 -8.92
CA HIS A 72 30.12 -9.94 -9.88
C HIS A 72 29.83 -9.21 -11.21
N ARG A 73 28.69 -9.49 -11.87
CA ARG A 73 28.32 -8.91 -13.17
C ARG A 73 26.83 -8.65 -13.34
N GLY A 74 26.10 -8.46 -12.26
CA GLY A 74 24.70 -8.05 -12.30
C GLY A 74 23.70 -9.12 -12.74
N THR A 75 24.12 -10.37 -12.94
CA THR A 75 23.20 -11.47 -13.32
C THR A 75 22.15 -11.68 -12.25
N GLN A 76 20.88 -11.83 -12.65
CA GLN A 76 19.80 -12.15 -11.73
C GLN A 76 20.06 -13.46 -11.00
N LEU A 77 19.93 -13.47 -9.67
CA LEU A 77 20.08 -14.68 -8.87
C LEU A 77 18.83 -15.55 -8.91
N SER A 78 17.69 -14.98 -9.23
CA SER A 78 16.42 -15.72 -9.40
C SER A 78 16.42 -16.73 -10.56
N ILE A 79 17.33 -16.60 -11.52
CA ILE A 79 17.55 -17.61 -12.58
C ILE A 79 18.65 -18.59 -12.24
N GLY A 80 19.18 -18.52 -11.02
CA GLY A 80 20.26 -19.36 -10.53
C GLY A 80 19.82 -20.78 -10.20
N TYR A 81 20.78 -21.58 -9.74
CA TYR A 81 20.61 -22.99 -9.47
C TYR A 81 20.60 -23.30 -7.97
N ASN A 82 19.91 -24.38 -7.60
CA ASN A 82 19.98 -24.98 -6.28
C ASN A 82 20.91 -26.22 -6.33
N GLU A 83 22.20 -25.98 -6.52
CA GLU A 83 23.19 -27.05 -6.64
C GLU A 83 23.45 -27.77 -5.32
N PHE A 84 23.15 -27.10 -4.19
CA PHE A 84 23.36 -27.63 -2.85
C PHE A 84 22.03 -27.74 -2.11
N PRO A 85 21.16 -28.70 -2.43
CA PRO A 85 19.80 -28.76 -1.89
C PRO A 85 19.73 -28.97 -0.39
N GLN A 86 20.82 -29.42 0.25
CA GLN A 86 20.93 -29.58 1.71
C GLN A 86 21.25 -28.25 2.43
N THR A 87 21.50 -27.17 1.69
CA THR A 87 21.86 -25.87 2.23
C THR A 87 20.85 -24.82 1.82
N SER A 88 20.82 -23.70 2.54
CA SER A 88 20.03 -22.53 2.15
C SER A 88 20.88 -21.60 1.31
N THR A 89 21.24 -22.04 0.08
CA THR A 89 22.09 -21.29 -0.85
C THR A 89 21.43 -21.09 -2.22
N ILE A 90 21.99 -20.16 -2.99
CA ILE A 90 21.70 -19.95 -4.41
C ILE A 90 23.01 -19.81 -5.18
N VAL A 91 23.11 -20.50 -6.31
CA VAL A 91 24.28 -20.46 -7.21
C VAL A 91 23.97 -19.54 -8.39
N CYS A 92 24.79 -18.53 -8.59
CA CYS A 92 24.70 -17.64 -9.74
C CYS A 92 24.98 -18.44 -11.03
N ARG A 93 24.06 -18.36 -11.98
CA ARG A 93 24.11 -19.13 -13.21
C ARG A 93 25.32 -18.80 -14.09
N TYR A 94 25.94 -17.62 -13.91
CA TYR A 94 26.99 -17.16 -14.83
C TYR A 94 28.37 -17.73 -14.48
N HIS A 95 28.86 -17.55 -13.24
CA HIS A 95 30.19 -18.01 -12.84
C HIS A 95 30.22 -18.85 -11.56
N GLY A 96 29.06 -19.38 -11.15
CA GLY A 96 28.99 -20.28 -10.01
C GLY A 96 29.24 -19.61 -8.64
N TRP A 97 29.13 -18.28 -8.55
CA TRP A 97 29.15 -17.61 -7.24
C TRP A 97 27.96 -18.05 -6.43
N THR A 98 28.26 -18.62 -5.26
CA THR A 98 27.26 -19.24 -4.38
C THR A 98 27.05 -18.38 -3.16
N PHE A 99 25.81 -18.00 -2.89
CA PHE A 99 25.46 -17.13 -1.78
C PHE A 99 24.58 -17.85 -0.78
N ASP A 100 24.91 -17.70 0.51
CA ASP A 100 24.05 -18.10 1.61
C ASP A 100 22.85 -17.14 1.70
N LEU A 101 21.64 -17.69 1.72
CA LEU A 101 20.38 -16.91 1.65
C LEU A 101 20.09 -16.12 2.92
N GLY A 102 20.57 -16.60 4.07
CA GLY A 102 20.33 -15.95 5.36
C GLY A 102 21.25 -14.77 5.62
N THR A 103 22.52 -14.91 5.25
CA THR A 103 23.56 -13.90 5.53
C THR A 103 23.96 -13.08 4.29
N GLY A 104 23.59 -13.55 3.12
CA GLY A 104 24.02 -12.97 1.84
C GLY A 104 25.49 -13.21 1.50
N LYS A 105 26.27 -13.89 2.35
CA LYS A 105 27.71 -14.11 2.13
C LYS A 105 27.95 -15.02 0.92
N CYS A 106 28.95 -14.68 0.13
CA CYS A 106 29.52 -15.61 -0.86
C CYS A 106 30.24 -16.72 -0.09
N VAL A 107 29.77 -17.97 -0.29
CA VAL A 107 30.27 -19.16 0.41
C VAL A 107 31.04 -20.09 -0.51
N GLY A 108 31.08 -19.80 -1.81
CA GLY A 108 31.83 -20.58 -2.79
C GLY A 108 31.79 -19.95 -4.18
N VAL A 109 32.76 -20.32 -5.00
CA VAL A 109 32.82 -19.97 -6.45
C VAL A 109 33.13 -21.23 -7.23
N LEU A 110 32.11 -21.85 -7.82
CA LEU A 110 32.26 -23.19 -8.41
C LEU A 110 33.28 -23.23 -9.54
N CYS A 111 33.46 -22.16 -10.31
CA CYS A 111 34.44 -22.10 -11.37
C CYS A 111 35.89 -21.90 -10.91
N GLU A 112 36.10 -21.48 -9.65
CA GLU A 112 37.45 -21.24 -9.08
C GLU A 112 37.84 -22.27 -8.01
N GLY A 113 36.85 -22.95 -7.42
CA GLY A 113 37.05 -23.87 -6.31
C GLY A 113 36.92 -23.18 -4.92
N PRO A 114 37.22 -23.94 -3.85
CA PRO A 114 36.95 -23.51 -2.47
C PRO A 114 37.86 -22.36 -2.00
N ASP A 115 39.02 -22.18 -2.59
CA ASP A 115 40.04 -21.21 -2.17
C ASP A 115 39.90 -19.84 -2.87
N SER A 116 38.77 -19.60 -3.52
CA SER A 116 38.50 -18.31 -4.18
C SER A 116 38.60 -17.12 -3.21
N ALA A 117 39.34 -16.09 -3.63
CA ALA A 117 39.64 -14.93 -2.79
C ALA A 117 38.41 -14.10 -2.37
N VAL A 118 37.26 -14.29 -3.01
CA VAL A 118 36.01 -13.55 -2.71
C VAL A 118 35.12 -14.26 -1.69
N VAL A 119 35.40 -15.53 -1.41
CA VAL A 119 34.64 -16.29 -0.39
C VAL A 119 34.75 -15.62 0.98
N GLY A 120 33.60 -15.42 1.62
CA GLY A 120 33.47 -14.76 2.91
C GLY A 120 33.61 -13.23 2.88
N LYS A 121 34.14 -12.64 1.82
CA LYS A 121 34.39 -11.19 1.67
C LYS A 121 33.28 -10.44 0.96
N VAL A 122 32.68 -11.06 -0.06
CA VAL A 122 31.60 -10.47 -0.85
C VAL A 122 30.24 -10.90 -0.32
N ARG A 123 29.27 -10.00 -0.40
CA ARG A 123 27.90 -10.27 0.02
C ARG A 123 26.90 -9.70 -0.98
N VAL A 124 25.75 -10.34 -1.07
CA VAL A 124 24.52 -9.74 -1.60
C VAL A 124 23.70 -9.20 -0.43
N ARG A 125 22.93 -8.15 -0.67
CA ARG A 125 22.02 -7.61 0.33
C ARG A 125 20.94 -8.63 0.63
N THR A 126 20.64 -8.82 1.92
CA THR A 126 19.47 -9.56 2.41
C THR A 126 18.42 -8.59 2.93
N TYR A 127 17.16 -9.01 2.88
CA TYR A 127 16.04 -8.22 3.39
C TYR A 127 15.33 -9.01 4.49
N PRO A 128 15.10 -8.39 5.66
CA PRO A 128 14.30 -9.03 6.70
C PRO A 128 12.90 -9.36 6.18
N LEU A 129 12.43 -10.57 6.49
CA LEU A 129 11.11 -11.07 6.14
C LEU A 129 10.37 -11.52 7.39
N GLU A 130 9.05 -11.29 7.39
CA GLU A 130 8.13 -11.90 8.34
C GLU A 130 6.93 -12.51 7.62
N GLU A 131 6.48 -13.67 8.10
CA GLU A 131 5.28 -14.33 7.62
C GLU A 131 4.18 -14.21 8.68
N ARG A 132 3.21 -13.33 8.45
CA ARG A 132 2.10 -13.04 9.36
C ARG A 132 0.79 -12.88 8.60
N ALA A 133 -0.29 -13.41 9.16
CA ALA A 133 -1.63 -13.37 8.57
C ALA A 133 -1.70 -13.96 7.14
N GLY A 134 -0.84 -14.94 6.81
CA GLY A 134 -0.73 -15.55 5.48
C GLY A 134 -0.12 -14.64 4.40
N ILE A 135 0.46 -13.51 4.81
CA ILE A 135 1.15 -12.54 3.96
C ILE A 135 2.65 -12.57 4.30
N LEU A 136 3.47 -12.47 3.28
CA LEU A 136 4.90 -12.25 3.41
C LEU A 136 5.16 -10.74 3.42
N TRP A 137 5.79 -10.27 4.49
CA TRP A 137 6.18 -8.88 4.72
C TRP A 137 7.68 -8.73 4.57
N ILE A 138 8.12 -7.66 3.92
CA ILE A 138 9.54 -7.35 3.70
C ILE A 138 9.88 -5.98 4.27
N TRP A 139 11.00 -5.89 4.97
CA TRP A 139 11.55 -4.63 5.41
C TRP A 139 12.39 -3.98 4.33
N MET A 140 11.97 -2.82 3.86
CA MET A 140 12.67 -2.07 2.81
C MET A 140 13.37 -0.85 3.41
N GLY A 141 14.58 -1.07 3.92
CA GLY A 141 15.35 0.00 4.55
C GLY A 141 16.78 -0.39 4.88
N SER A 142 17.55 0.58 5.37
CA SER A 142 18.93 0.41 5.84
C SER A 142 19.03 0.38 7.37
N LEU A 143 18.00 0.89 8.06
CA LEU A 143 17.91 0.83 9.51
C LEU A 143 17.47 -0.57 9.97
N PRO A 144 17.78 -0.97 11.22
CA PRO A 144 17.21 -2.17 11.81
C PRO A 144 15.69 -2.15 11.70
N PRO A 145 15.05 -3.30 11.40
CA PRO A 145 13.60 -3.37 11.31
C PRO A 145 12.95 -3.08 12.66
N VAL A 146 11.89 -2.29 12.62
CA VAL A 146 11.00 -2.15 13.79
C VAL A 146 10.09 -3.39 13.88
N PRO A 147 9.48 -3.67 15.04
CA PRO A 147 8.45 -4.69 15.14
C PRO A 147 7.37 -4.51 14.06
N LEU A 148 6.93 -5.61 13.45
CA LEU A 148 5.95 -5.59 12.36
C LEU A 148 4.66 -4.85 12.73
N GLU A 149 4.25 -4.97 14.01
CA GLU A 149 3.06 -4.38 14.59
C GLU A 149 3.06 -2.84 14.61
N GLU A 150 4.22 -2.21 14.43
CA GLU A 150 4.31 -0.74 14.32
C GLU A 150 3.83 -0.24 12.94
N ASP A 151 4.06 -1.01 11.90
CA ASP A 151 3.70 -0.63 10.52
C ASP A 151 2.43 -1.31 10.03
N VAL A 152 2.16 -2.54 10.49
CA VAL A 152 1.03 -3.33 10.02
C VAL A 152 -0.14 -3.23 10.98
N PRO A 153 -1.36 -2.94 10.49
CA PRO A 153 -2.52 -2.78 11.34
C PRO A 153 -2.79 -3.99 12.24
N ARG A 154 -2.95 -3.75 13.54
CA ARG A 154 -3.10 -4.80 14.57
C ARG A 154 -4.30 -5.72 14.33
N PHE A 155 -5.40 -5.17 13.79
CA PHE A 155 -6.60 -5.98 13.52
C PHE A 155 -6.39 -7.02 12.42
N LEU A 156 -5.48 -6.75 11.47
CA LEU A 156 -5.06 -7.72 10.47
C LEU A 156 -4.25 -8.87 11.09
N LEU A 157 -3.47 -8.58 12.12
CA LEU A 157 -2.53 -9.53 12.73
C LEU A 157 -3.17 -10.43 13.81
N ARG A 158 -4.44 -10.23 14.12
CA ARG A 158 -5.15 -11.05 15.12
C ARG A 158 -5.25 -12.51 14.68
N PRO A 159 -5.06 -13.48 15.59
CA PRO A 159 -5.14 -14.92 15.26
C PRO A 159 -6.52 -15.37 14.76
N ASP A 160 -7.59 -14.70 15.21
CA ASP A 160 -8.99 -15.00 14.84
C ASP A 160 -9.43 -14.33 13.53
N ALA A 161 -8.55 -13.52 12.92
CA ALA A 161 -8.88 -12.80 11.68
C ALA A 161 -9.07 -13.75 10.49
N ILE A 162 -10.13 -13.51 9.72
CA ILE A 162 -10.18 -13.97 8.34
C ILE A 162 -9.49 -12.91 7.49
N VAL A 163 -8.48 -13.33 6.74
CA VAL A 163 -7.73 -12.43 5.85
C VAL A 163 -7.96 -12.85 4.40
N ARG A 164 -8.38 -11.92 3.57
CA ARG A 164 -8.56 -12.09 2.12
C ARG A 164 -7.68 -11.12 1.39
N VAL A 165 -6.73 -11.66 0.63
CA VAL A 165 -5.69 -10.88 -0.03
C VAL A 165 -5.88 -10.94 -1.54
N ARG A 166 -5.83 -9.77 -2.16
CA ARG A 166 -5.75 -9.58 -3.60
C ARG A 166 -4.66 -8.55 -3.89
N TYR A 167 -3.84 -8.80 -4.89
CA TYR A 167 -2.85 -7.82 -5.35
C TYR A 167 -2.66 -7.89 -6.85
N ARG A 168 -2.39 -6.74 -7.46
CA ARG A 168 -2.17 -6.58 -8.89
C ARG A 168 -1.20 -5.43 -9.14
N THR A 169 -0.28 -5.63 -10.05
CA THR A 169 0.52 -4.51 -10.56
C THR A 169 -0.39 -3.59 -11.38
N ARG A 170 -0.24 -2.30 -11.14
CA ARG A 170 -0.96 -1.22 -11.81
C ARG A 170 0.04 -0.25 -12.43
N TYR A 171 -0.31 0.29 -13.59
CA TYR A 171 0.38 1.41 -14.16
C TYR A 171 -0.05 2.70 -13.45
N GLY A 172 0.91 3.49 -13.07
CA GLY A 172 0.77 4.75 -12.37
C GLY A 172 1.76 4.89 -11.22
N ASN A 173 2.01 6.11 -10.79
CA ASN A 173 2.80 6.33 -9.59
C ASN A 173 1.93 6.18 -8.34
N TRP A 174 2.43 5.47 -7.33
CA TRP A 174 1.74 5.18 -6.08
C TRP A 174 1.21 6.45 -5.36
N ARG A 175 1.94 7.58 -5.49
CA ARG A 175 1.55 8.86 -4.87
C ARG A 175 0.21 9.38 -5.37
N TRP A 176 -0.06 9.20 -6.66
CA TRP A 176 -1.34 9.61 -7.25
C TRP A 176 -2.51 8.78 -6.73
N HIS A 177 -2.26 7.53 -6.36
CA HIS A 177 -3.29 6.72 -5.72
C HIS A 177 -3.53 7.18 -4.28
N ALA A 178 -2.48 7.46 -3.51
CA ALA A 178 -2.59 8.01 -2.17
C ALA A 178 -3.36 9.34 -2.16
N GLU A 179 -3.12 10.20 -3.14
CA GLU A 179 -3.87 11.44 -3.31
C GLU A 179 -5.30 11.19 -3.82
N ASN A 180 -5.52 10.19 -4.68
CA ASN A 180 -6.85 9.86 -5.18
C ASN A 180 -7.81 9.54 -4.02
N VAL A 181 -7.43 8.66 -3.09
CA VAL A 181 -8.31 8.29 -1.97
C VAL A 181 -8.50 9.42 -0.96
N ALA A 182 -7.62 10.39 -0.97
CA ALA A 182 -7.67 11.56 -0.11
C ALA A 182 -8.65 12.65 -0.61
N GLY A 183 -9.20 12.54 -1.81
CA GLY A 183 -10.03 13.57 -2.44
C GLY A 183 -11.54 13.28 -2.39
N GLY A 184 -12.33 14.33 -2.68
CA GLY A 184 -13.79 14.23 -2.84
C GLY A 184 -14.25 13.55 -4.14
N HIS A 185 -13.41 12.71 -4.73
CA HIS A 185 -13.64 12.09 -6.04
C HIS A 185 -14.73 11.03 -6.05
N ALA A 186 -14.95 10.36 -4.94
CA ALA A 186 -15.80 9.17 -4.85
C ALA A 186 -17.20 9.37 -5.45
N GLN A 187 -17.72 10.57 -5.37
CA GLN A 187 -19.04 10.95 -5.88
C GLN A 187 -19.11 10.94 -7.40
N LEU A 188 -18.04 11.31 -8.06
CA LEU A 188 -18.00 11.43 -9.53
C LEU A 188 -17.34 10.22 -10.16
N VAL A 189 -16.21 9.77 -9.66
CA VAL A 189 -15.50 8.60 -10.18
C VAL A 189 -16.37 7.35 -10.10
N HIS A 190 -17.09 7.18 -9.00
CA HIS A 190 -17.95 6.01 -8.78
C HIS A 190 -19.43 6.23 -9.10
N LYS A 191 -19.80 7.38 -9.70
CA LYS A 191 -21.21 7.76 -9.94
C LYS A 191 -22.07 6.66 -10.53
N TYR A 192 -21.51 5.87 -11.44
CA TYR A 192 -22.22 4.80 -12.14
C TYR A 192 -21.81 3.40 -11.68
N SER A 193 -21.12 3.27 -10.55
CA SER A 193 -20.81 1.95 -10.02
C SER A 193 -22.07 1.30 -9.45
N ILE A 194 -22.23 0.00 -9.69
CA ILE A 194 -23.34 -0.78 -9.14
C ILE A 194 -23.41 -0.62 -7.62
N ARG A 195 -22.26 -0.55 -6.97
CA ARG A 195 -22.17 -0.37 -5.52
C ARG A 195 -22.85 0.93 -5.05
N GLN A 196 -22.64 2.05 -5.75
CA GLN A 196 -23.25 3.34 -5.40
C GLN A 196 -24.78 3.31 -5.45
N TYR A 197 -25.35 2.49 -6.36
CA TYR A 197 -26.79 2.33 -6.42
C TYR A 197 -27.38 1.63 -5.20
N PHE A 198 -26.66 0.67 -4.60
CA PHE A 198 -27.22 -0.18 -3.55
C PHE A 198 -26.72 0.11 -2.14
N GLU A 199 -25.57 0.78 -2.01
CA GLU A 199 -24.98 0.97 -0.69
C GLU A 199 -24.99 2.43 -0.21
N ARG A 200 -24.60 3.38 -1.05
CA ARG A 200 -24.47 4.80 -0.66
C ARG A 200 -24.57 5.72 -1.87
N PRO A 201 -25.75 6.17 -2.25
CA PRO A 201 -25.86 7.23 -3.23
C PRO A 201 -25.23 8.50 -2.65
N VAL A 202 -24.40 9.13 -3.43
CA VAL A 202 -23.61 10.27 -2.98
C VAL A 202 -24.28 11.57 -3.37
N ALA A 203 -24.38 12.48 -2.41
CA ALA A 203 -24.91 13.81 -2.59
C ALA A 203 -23.79 14.82 -2.94
N TYR A 204 -24.14 15.91 -3.60
CA TYR A 204 -23.29 17.05 -3.85
C TYR A 204 -23.75 18.24 -3.01
N PRO A 205 -22.82 19.11 -2.54
CA PRO A 205 -21.38 18.95 -2.48
C PRO A 205 -20.96 17.95 -1.39
N ALA A 206 -19.77 17.37 -1.53
CA ALA A 206 -19.18 16.62 -0.43
C ALA A 206 -18.58 17.58 0.60
N ASP A 207 -18.86 17.32 1.87
CA ASP A 207 -18.15 17.99 2.96
C ASP A 207 -16.99 17.07 3.41
N LEU A 208 -15.78 17.49 3.09
CA LEU A 208 -14.58 16.83 3.54
C LEU A 208 -14.01 17.64 4.70
N ASP A 209 -13.92 17.02 5.87
CA ASP A 209 -13.20 17.56 7.02
C ASP A 209 -11.93 16.72 7.28
N PRO A 210 -10.90 16.85 6.43
CA PRO A 210 -9.67 16.13 6.60
C PRO A 210 -8.88 16.72 7.78
N ARG A 211 -8.40 15.83 8.65
CA ARG A 211 -7.64 16.22 9.84
C ARG A 211 -6.65 15.15 10.27
N PRO A 212 -5.56 15.52 10.94
CA PRO A 212 -4.71 14.57 11.63
C PRO A 212 -5.51 13.78 12.66
N TYR A 213 -5.17 12.51 12.78
CA TYR A 213 -5.82 11.60 13.71
C TYR A 213 -4.85 10.51 14.16
N SER A 214 -5.01 10.03 15.38
CA SER A 214 -4.32 8.86 15.88
C SER A 214 -5.32 7.90 16.50
N ASP A 215 -5.15 6.62 16.21
CA ASP A 215 -5.91 5.54 16.80
C ASP A 215 -5.04 4.31 17.07
N ALA A 216 -5.68 3.19 17.28
CA ALA A 216 -5.01 1.94 17.62
C ALA A 216 -4.08 1.38 16.53
N ASP A 217 -4.22 1.83 15.28
CA ASP A 217 -3.33 1.48 14.17
C ASP A 217 -2.20 2.52 13.98
N GLY A 218 -2.17 3.58 14.79
CA GLY A 218 -1.14 4.62 14.78
C GLY A 218 -1.61 5.98 14.27
N GLU A 219 -0.66 6.85 13.90
CA GLU A 219 -0.93 8.18 13.37
C GLU A 219 -1.26 8.16 11.89
N GLY A 220 -2.12 9.08 11.47
CA GLY A 220 -2.50 9.25 10.08
C GLY A 220 -3.45 10.43 9.88
N LEU A 221 -4.12 10.42 8.74
CA LEU A 221 -5.14 11.39 8.39
C LEU A 221 -6.47 10.69 8.21
N ILE A 222 -7.52 11.22 8.80
CA ILE A 222 -8.88 10.82 8.45
C ILE A 222 -9.37 11.68 7.30
N SER A 223 -10.07 11.07 6.35
CA SER A 223 -10.99 11.78 5.49
C SER A 223 -12.32 11.83 6.23
N GLY A 224 -12.67 12.98 6.78
CA GLY A 224 -13.98 13.20 7.39
C GLY A 224 -15.06 13.24 6.31
N ASN A 225 -15.37 12.08 5.74
CA ASN A 225 -16.56 11.95 4.92
C ASN A 225 -17.77 12.00 5.85
N ARG A 226 -18.13 13.18 6.31
CA ARG A 226 -19.51 13.41 6.70
C ARG A 226 -20.32 13.24 5.43
N PHE A 227 -20.98 12.09 5.29
CA PHE A 227 -22.08 11.99 4.34
C PHE A 227 -23.09 13.04 4.77
N LEU A 228 -23.05 14.18 4.11
CA LEU A 228 -23.98 15.25 4.41
C LEU A 228 -25.38 14.67 4.28
N GLU A 229 -26.20 15.00 5.27
CA GLU A 229 -27.64 14.94 5.11
C GLU A 229 -27.96 15.50 3.74
N HIS A 230 -28.74 14.78 2.95
CA HIS A 230 -29.04 15.11 1.58
C HIS A 230 -29.48 16.57 1.50
N ARG A 231 -28.64 17.45 0.98
CA ARG A 231 -29.07 18.79 0.62
C ARG A 231 -29.97 18.65 -0.57
N GLU A 232 -31.28 18.68 -0.31
CA GLU A 232 -32.31 18.47 -1.31
C GLU A 232 -32.39 19.63 -2.33
N SER A 233 -31.80 20.78 -2.03
CA SER A 233 -31.86 21.95 -2.90
C SER A 233 -30.56 22.74 -2.91
N GLY A 234 -30.22 23.24 -4.08
CA GLY A 234 -29.09 24.14 -4.32
C GLY A 234 -28.90 24.38 -5.81
N SER A 235 -28.22 25.46 -6.15
CA SER A 235 -27.94 25.82 -7.53
C SER A 235 -26.51 26.31 -7.69
N TYR A 236 -25.97 26.13 -8.88
CA TYR A 236 -24.72 26.72 -9.29
C TYR A 236 -24.98 27.91 -10.19
N PRO A 237 -24.41 29.08 -9.92
CA PRO A 237 -24.50 30.22 -10.82
C PRO A 237 -24.07 29.82 -12.24
N GLY A 238 -24.95 30.04 -13.22
CA GLY A 238 -24.69 29.70 -14.63
C GLY A 238 -24.88 28.22 -15.02
N LEU A 239 -25.09 27.29 -14.07
CA LEU A 239 -25.31 25.88 -14.37
C LEU A 239 -26.71 25.39 -13.99
N GLY A 240 -27.46 26.16 -13.18
CA GLY A 240 -28.78 25.78 -12.71
C GLY A 240 -28.77 24.95 -11.41
N GLU A 241 -29.84 24.19 -11.18
CA GLU A 241 -29.98 23.37 -10.00
C GLU A 241 -28.94 22.24 -9.90
N TRP A 242 -28.59 21.88 -8.67
CA TRP A 242 -27.70 20.75 -8.43
C TRP A 242 -28.30 19.45 -8.97
N PRO A 243 -27.45 18.52 -9.46
CA PRO A 243 -27.91 17.21 -9.87
C PRO A 243 -28.62 16.53 -8.71
N ARG A 244 -29.89 16.21 -8.90
CA ARG A 244 -30.70 15.51 -7.88
C ARG A 244 -30.43 14.01 -7.94
N LEU A 245 -30.57 13.34 -6.80
CA LEU A 245 -30.60 11.90 -6.76
C LEU A 245 -31.75 11.37 -7.63
N SER A 246 -31.51 10.33 -8.41
CA SER A 246 -32.58 9.66 -9.14
C SER A 246 -33.64 9.11 -8.17
N TRP A 247 -34.85 8.90 -8.66
CA TRP A 247 -35.94 8.31 -7.86
C TRP A 247 -35.53 6.94 -7.29
N LEU A 248 -34.74 6.17 -8.06
CA LEU A 248 -34.23 4.87 -7.64
C LEU A 248 -33.25 5.00 -6.45
N HIS A 249 -32.35 5.98 -6.48
CA HIS A 249 -31.44 6.24 -5.37
C HIS A 249 -32.23 6.63 -4.10
N ARG A 250 -33.27 7.47 -4.23
CA ARG A 250 -34.11 7.85 -3.11
C ARG A 250 -34.86 6.63 -2.52
N LEU A 251 -35.41 5.79 -3.40
CA LEU A 251 -36.10 4.56 -2.98
C LEU A 251 -35.14 3.64 -2.22
N VAL A 252 -33.92 3.40 -2.77
CA VAL A 252 -32.92 2.56 -2.11
C VAL A 252 -32.52 3.12 -0.75
N LEU A 253 -32.35 4.43 -0.61
CA LEU A 253 -32.07 5.08 0.69
C LEU A 253 -33.19 4.86 1.68
N THR A 254 -34.43 4.96 1.23
CA THR A 254 -35.62 4.74 2.10
C THR A 254 -35.69 3.28 2.57
N LEU A 255 -35.41 2.33 1.68
CA LEU A 255 -35.49 0.90 1.96
C LEU A 255 -34.25 0.35 2.69
N THR A 256 -33.11 1.01 2.54
CA THR A 256 -31.86 0.66 3.20
C THR A 256 -31.39 1.83 4.08
N PRO A 257 -32.11 2.14 5.17
CA PRO A 257 -31.66 3.19 6.07
C PRO A 257 -30.23 2.87 6.51
N ASN A 258 -29.36 3.88 6.47
CA ASN A 258 -27.98 3.70 6.94
C ASN A 258 -28.03 3.04 8.31
N PRO A 259 -27.55 1.80 8.45
CA PRO A 259 -27.49 1.21 9.76
C PRO A 259 -26.67 2.15 10.63
N PRO A 260 -27.03 2.33 11.88
CA PRO A 260 -26.24 3.15 12.78
C PRO A 260 -24.81 2.65 12.70
N PHE A 261 -23.93 3.55 12.32
CA PHE A 261 -22.50 3.28 12.25
C PHE A 261 -22.04 2.83 13.64
N ARG A 262 -21.64 1.58 13.76
CA ARG A 262 -21.02 1.10 15.00
C ARG A 262 -19.50 1.19 14.77
N PRO A 263 -18.84 2.19 15.38
CA PRO A 263 -17.40 2.26 15.31
C PRO A 263 -16.79 0.98 15.86
N VAL A 264 -15.81 0.45 15.16
CA VAL A 264 -14.93 -0.56 15.77
C VAL A 264 -14.12 0.17 16.82
N GLU A 265 -14.11 -0.34 18.04
CA GLU A 265 -13.47 0.32 19.16
C GLU A 265 -12.03 0.76 18.82
N GLY A 266 -11.75 2.04 19.01
CA GLY A 266 -10.47 2.65 18.74
C GLY A 266 -10.10 2.82 17.26
N LEU A 267 -11.05 2.70 16.32
CA LEU A 267 -10.82 2.93 14.89
C LEU A 267 -11.78 3.96 14.29
N THR A 268 -11.29 4.70 13.29
CA THR A 268 -12.11 5.60 12.45
C THR A 268 -12.64 4.90 11.21
N GLU A 269 -13.58 5.53 10.52
CA GLU A 269 -14.16 4.97 9.29
C GLU A 269 -13.14 4.82 8.17
N SER A 270 -12.32 5.85 7.95
CA SER A 270 -11.21 5.80 6.98
C SER A 270 -9.99 6.53 7.50
N MET A 271 -8.81 6.02 7.16
CA MET A 271 -7.55 6.58 7.59
C MET A 271 -6.47 6.33 6.55
N LEU A 272 -5.71 7.37 6.23
CA LEU A 272 -4.52 7.31 5.40
C LEU A 272 -3.28 7.51 6.27
N ARG A 273 -2.32 6.59 6.20
CA ARG A 273 -1.09 6.62 6.99
C ARG A 273 0.15 6.18 6.20
N LEU A 274 1.33 6.47 6.73
CA LEU A 274 2.60 5.99 6.18
C LEU A 274 2.72 4.46 6.29
N PRO A 275 3.42 3.82 5.32
CA PRO A 275 4.08 4.40 4.14
C PRO A 275 3.18 4.55 2.90
N GLY A 276 1.90 4.53 3.00
CA GLY A 276 0.89 4.54 1.95
C GLY A 276 -0.13 3.45 2.20
N ILE A 277 -0.72 3.47 3.41
CA ILE A 277 -1.75 2.52 3.86
C ILE A 277 -3.06 3.28 4.00
N TYR A 278 -4.08 2.79 3.33
CA TYR A 278 -5.44 3.29 3.48
C TYR A 278 -6.33 2.24 4.13
N ARG A 279 -7.14 2.66 5.07
CA ARG A 279 -8.09 1.82 5.78
C ARG A 279 -9.49 2.34 5.60
N VAL A 280 -10.44 1.44 5.37
CA VAL A 280 -11.87 1.73 5.32
C VAL A 280 -12.63 0.69 6.14
N LEU A 281 -13.51 1.15 7.03
CA LEU A 281 -14.42 0.26 7.75
C LEU A 281 -15.64 -0.07 6.88
N HIS A 282 -16.21 -1.26 7.10
CA HIS A 282 -17.40 -1.73 6.40
C HIS A 282 -17.31 -1.73 4.87
N HIS A 283 -16.09 -1.94 4.34
CA HIS A 283 -15.81 -2.10 2.92
C HIS A 283 -15.01 -3.39 2.68
N PRO A 284 -15.28 -4.17 1.63
CA PRO A 284 -16.31 -4.04 0.58
C PRO A 284 -17.69 -4.54 0.99
N ILE A 285 -17.84 -5.08 2.19
CA ILE A 285 -19.08 -5.56 2.81
C ILE A 285 -19.11 -5.13 4.28
N ARG A 286 -20.28 -5.31 4.92
CA ARG A 286 -20.42 -5.00 6.36
C ARG A 286 -19.52 -5.87 7.24
N ASP A 287 -19.22 -5.37 8.41
CA ASP A 287 -18.50 -6.07 9.49
C ASP A 287 -17.09 -6.52 9.09
N CYS A 288 -16.47 -5.81 8.15
CA CYS A 288 -15.07 -6.01 7.80
C CYS A 288 -14.28 -4.70 7.80
N ILE A 289 -12.97 -4.86 7.84
CA ILE A 289 -12.01 -3.76 7.68
C ILE A 289 -11.26 -4.04 6.39
N TYR A 290 -11.14 -3.01 5.58
CA TYR A 290 -10.44 -3.08 4.31
C TYR A 290 -9.20 -2.21 4.37
N TYR A 291 -8.08 -2.78 3.95
CA TYR A 291 -6.80 -2.10 3.88
C TYR A 291 -6.28 -2.13 2.45
N GLU A 292 -5.64 -1.05 2.06
CA GLU A 292 -4.92 -0.91 0.82
C GLU A 292 -3.48 -0.49 1.08
N TRP A 293 -2.55 -1.10 0.37
CA TRP A 293 -1.18 -0.63 0.22
C TRP A 293 -0.93 -0.36 -1.26
N TRP A 294 -0.32 0.76 -1.54
CA TRP A 294 0.18 1.08 -2.88
C TRP A 294 1.68 0.90 -2.87
N VAL A 295 2.11 -0.36 -2.99
CA VAL A 295 3.52 -0.74 -2.87
C VAL A 295 4.25 -0.35 -4.15
N PRO A 296 5.18 0.60 -4.13
CA PRO A 296 5.90 1.03 -5.33
C PRO A 296 6.70 -0.13 -5.94
N VAL A 297 6.60 -0.30 -7.25
CA VAL A 297 7.48 -1.18 -8.04
C VAL A 297 8.63 -0.35 -8.59
N ASP A 298 8.28 0.72 -9.28
CA ASP A 298 9.19 1.73 -9.85
C ASP A 298 8.46 3.09 -9.95
N ALA A 299 9.01 4.01 -10.71
CA ALA A 299 8.42 5.33 -10.88
C ALA A 299 7.03 5.32 -11.54
N ASP A 300 6.74 4.31 -12.35
CA ASP A 300 5.55 4.22 -13.19
C ASP A 300 4.60 3.07 -12.83
N HIS A 301 4.98 2.22 -11.88
CA HIS A 301 4.18 1.06 -11.49
C HIS A 301 4.14 0.89 -9.97
N TYR A 302 3.01 0.42 -9.49
CA TYR A 302 2.84 -0.01 -8.09
C TYR A 302 2.04 -1.31 -8.02
N VAL A 303 2.26 -2.08 -6.98
CA VAL A 303 1.38 -3.19 -6.62
C VAL A 303 0.24 -2.63 -5.78
N TYR A 304 -0.96 -2.71 -6.29
CA TYR A 304 -2.17 -2.44 -5.52
C TYR A 304 -2.47 -3.66 -4.66
N PHE A 305 -2.07 -3.60 -3.40
CA PHE A 305 -2.22 -4.69 -2.45
C PHE A 305 -3.43 -4.43 -1.55
N GLN A 306 -4.43 -5.30 -1.64
CA GLN A 306 -5.74 -5.13 -1.06
C GLN A 306 -6.02 -6.26 -0.06
N VAL A 307 -6.37 -5.91 1.16
CA VAL A 307 -6.63 -6.86 2.23
C VAL A 307 -7.98 -6.57 2.86
N THR A 308 -8.88 -7.55 2.82
CA THR A 308 -10.12 -7.51 3.57
C THR A 308 -9.99 -8.42 4.78
N THR A 309 -10.22 -7.88 5.97
CA THR A 309 -10.20 -8.66 7.21
C THR A 309 -11.52 -8.59 7.95
N ALA A 310 -11.92 -9.69 8.59
CA ALA A 310 -13.09 -9.78 9.43
C ALA A 310 -12.80 -10.67 10.65
N HIS A 311 -13.54 -10.45 11.73
CA HIS A 311 -13.39 -11.15 12.99
C HIS A 311 -14.71 -11.84 13.40
N PRO A 312 -15.11 -12.93 12.71
CA PRO A 312 -16.35 -13.62 13.01
C PRO A 312 -16.26 -14.35 14.34
N LYS A 313 -17.26 -14.19 15.18
CA LYS A 313 -17.35 -14.81 16.51
C LYS A 313 -17.77 -16.28 16.48
N ASN A 314 -18.30 -16.76 15.34
CA ASN A 314 -18.79 -18.13 15.17
C ASN A 314 -18.76 -18.58 13.71
N LEU A 315 -19.00 -19.88 13.48
CA LEU A 315 -18.96 -20.49 12.15
C LEU A 315 -20.00 -19.91 11.19
N TRP A 316 -21.18 -19.54 11.69
CA TRP A 316 -22.24 -18.94 10.86
C TRP A 316 -21.82 -17.56 10.33
N GLN A 317 -21.25 -16.70 11.18
CA GLN A 317 -20.73 -15.41 10.74
C GLN A 317 -19.58 -15.58 9.75
N ARG A 318 -18.73 -16.59 9.96
CA ARG A 318 -17.63 -16.93 9.04
C ARG A 318 -18.16 -17.37 7.68
N TRP A 319 -19.16 -18.22 7.64
CA TRP A 319 -19.81 -18.65 6.40
C TRP A 319 -20.48 -17.48 5.68
N ARG A 320 -21.28 -16.68 6.39
CA ARG A 320 -21.95 -15.49 5.86
C ARG A 320 -20.95 -14.48 5.28
N PHE A 321 -19.85 -14.21 5.98
CA PHE A 321 -18.80 -13.35 5.49
C PHE A 321 -18.21 -13.87 4.18
N ASN A 322 -17.83 -15.14 4.11
CA ASN A 322 -17.26 -15.72 2.90
C ASN A 322 -18.22 -15.65 1.71
N LEU A 323 -19.50 -15.99 1.94
CA LEU A 323 -20.52 -15.91 0.89
C LEU A 323 -20.67 -14.47 0.37
N ALA A 324 -20.86 -13.51 1.27
CA ALA A 324 -21.01 -12.11 0.89
C ALA A 324 -19.73 -11.56 0.21
N TYR A 325 -18.54 -11.95 0.70
CA TYR A 325 -17.28 -11.52 0.11
C TYR A 325 -17.10 -12.02 -1.32
N TYR A 326 -17.33 -13.30 -1.58
CA TYR A 326 -17.09 -13.86 -2.92
C TYR A 326 -18.19 -13.52 -3.92
N LEU A 327 -19.46 -13.41 -3.50
CA LEU A 327 -20.55 -13.08 -4.41
C LEU A 327 -20.67 -11.59 -4.69
N TRP A 328 -20.33 -10.72 -3.74
CA TRP A 328 -20.52 -9.27 -3.84
C TRP A 328 -19.24 -8.49 -3.58
N GLY A 329 -18.63 -8.66 -2.42
CA GLY A 329 -17.51 -7.85 -1.96
C GLY A 329 -16.34 -7.84 -2.94
N LEU A 330 -15.86 -9.01 -3.33
CA LEU A 330 -14.73 -9.14 -4.25
C LEU A 330 -15.05 -8.63 -5.66
N PRO A 331 -16.09 -9.10 -6.38
CA PRO A 331 -16.32 -8.67 -7.76
C PRO A 331 -16.75 -7.21 -7.85
N ILE A 332 -17.66 -6.76 -7.01
CA ILE A 332 -18.27 -5.42 -7.10
C ILE A 332 -17.48 -4.39 -6.28
N GLY A 333 -17.25 -4.67 -4.99
CA GLY A 333 -16.65 -3.73 -4.08
C GLY A 333 -15.13 -3.58 -4.26
N VAL A 334 -14.41 -4.68 -4.54
CA VAL A 334 -12.96 -4.63 -4.68
C VAL A 334 -12.53 -4.51 -6.14
N VAL A 335 -13.08 -5.32 -7.06
CA VAL A 335 -12.57 -5.36 -8.43
C VAL A 335 -13.13 -4.20 -9.26
N LEU A 336 -14.44 -4.13 -9.43
CA LEU A 336 -15.05 -3.13 -10.30
C LEU A 336 -14.91 -1.72 -9.74
N PHE A 337 -15.14 -1.54 -8.45
CA PHE A 337 -15.05 -0.25 -7.79
C PHE A 337 -13.62 0.33 -7.90
N ASN A 338 -12.61 -0.40 -7.45
CA ASN A 338 -11.24 0.11 -7.41
C ASN A 338 -10.53 0.15 -8.79
N ASN A 339 -11.11 -0.48 -9.82
CA ASN A 339 -10.62 -0.26 -11.18
C ASN A 339 -10.89 1.16 -11.68
N GLN A 340 -11.96 1.81 -11.19
CA GLN A 340 -12.28 3.20 -11.53
C GLN A 340 -11.21 4.14 -10.95
N ASP A 341 -10.77 3.92 -9.71
CA ASP A 341 -9.66 4.66 -9.11
C ASP A 341 -8.37 4.48 -9.90
N SER A 342 -8.03 3.23 -10.23
CA SER A 342 -6.83 2.92 -11.01
C SER A 342 -6.84 3.60 -12.38
N PHE A 343 -8.02 3.80 -12.99
CA PHE A 343 -8.15 4.53 -14.23
C PHE A 343 -7.82 6.02 -14.05
N MET A 344 -8.31 6.66 -12.97
CA MET A 344 -7.99 8.05 -12.67
C MET A 344 -6.49 8.25 -12.37
N VAL A 345 -5.90 7.34 -11.59
CA VAL A 345 -4.45 7.35 -11.30
C VAL A 345 -3.62 7.26 -12.58
N LYS A 346 -4.04 6.44 -13.55
CA LYS A 346 -3.40 6.37 -14.86
C LYS A 346 -3.45 7.73 -15.57
N GLN A 347 -4.62 8.39 -15.62
CA GLN A 347 -4.76 9.70 -16.27
C GLN A 347 -3.87 10.77 -15.63
N THR A 348 -3.82 10.80 -14.29
CA THR A 348 -2.94 11.73 -13.55
C THR A 348 -1.48 11.45 -13.82
N THR A 349 -1.07 10.17 -13.88
CA THR A 349 0.30 9.77 -14.20
C THR A 349 0.72 10.23 -15.58
N GLU A 350 -0.11 10.02 -16.60
CA GLU A 350 0.16 10.47 -17.96
C GLU A 350 0.25 12.00 -18.07
N TYR A 351 -0.59 12.70 -17.34
CA TYR A 351 -0.52 14.15 -17.27
C TYR A 351 0.78 14.61 -16.60
N ALA A 352 1.14 14.05 -15.46
CA ALA A 352 2.36 14.37 -14.72
C ALA A 352 3.64 14.10 -15.55
N LYS A 353 3.65 13.04 -16.35
CA LYS A 353 4.77 12.72 -17.26
C LYS A 353 4.97 13.75 -18.36
N ARG A 354 3.89 14.32 -18.86
CA ARG A 354 3.95 15.34 -19.93
C ARG A 354 4.29 16.74 -19.42
N THR A 355 3.83 17.09 -18.22
CA THR A 355 3.91 18.45 -17.68
C THR A 355 4.88 18.60 -16.54
N GLY A 356 5.54 17.52 -16.12
CA GLY A 356 6.29 17.44 -14.90
C GLY A 356 5.39 17.12 -13.70
N TRP A 357 5.79 17.58 -12.52
CA TRP A 357 5.02 17.35 -11.29
C TRP A 357 3.65 18.04 -11.32
N VAL A 358 2.61 17.34 -10.87
CA VAL A 358 1.27 17.94 -10.71
C VAL A 358 1.29 18.86 -9.49
N TYR A 359 1.35 20.15 -9.75
CA TYR A 359 1.26 21.17 -8.71
C TYR A 359 -0.21 21.48 -8.40
N LEU A 360 -0.50 21.65 -7.12
CA LEU A 360 -1.79 22.12 -6.64
C LEU A 360 -1.93 23.65 -6.77
N SER A 361 -1.38 24.24 -7.83
CA SER A 361 -1.53 25.68 -8.10
C SER A 361 -2.99 26.13 -8.27
N LYS A 362 -3.87 25.17 -8.53
CA LYS A 362 -5.32 25.33 -8.63
C LYS A 362 -6.05 24.53 -7.55
N ALA A 363 -5.43 24.41 -6.37
CA ALA A 363 -6.01 23.67 -5.27
C ALA A 363 -7.34 24.27 -4.81
N THR A 364 -8.26 23.39 -4.49
CA THR A 364 -9.60 23.71 -3.99
C THR A 364 -9.74 23.18 -2.54
N LYS A 365 -10.88 23.41 -1.93
CA LYS A 365 -11.18 22.81 -0.61
C LYS A 365 -11.08 21.28 -0.63
N GLN A 366 -11.31 20.66 -1.76
CA GLN A 366 -11.24 19.21 -1.95
C GLN A 366 -9.79 18.67 -1.85
N ASP A 367 -8.81 19.52 -2.11
CA ASP A 367 -7.39 19.15 -2.09
C ASP A 367 -6.73 19.31 -0.71
N LYS A 368 -7.48 19.77 0.29
CA LYS A 368 -6.97 19.97 1.66
C LYS A 368 -6.30 18.70 2.22
N LEU A 369 -6.89 17.53 1.98
CA LEU A 369 -6.32 16.27 2.46
C LEU A 369 -5.01 15.90 1.73
N HIS A 370 -4.87 16.26 0.45
CA HIS A 370 -3.63 16.07 -0.29
C HIS A 370 -2.48 16.87 0.33
N LEU A 371 -2.76 18.13 0.70
CA LEU A 371 -1.76 19.01 1.35
C LEU A 371 -1.37 18.46 2.72
N LEU A 372 -2.33 18.05 3.53
CA LEU A 372 -2.09 17.42 4.83
C LEU A 372 -1.30 16.11 4.69
N TRP A 373 -1.60 15.31 3.67
CA TRP A 373 -0.87 14.07 3.39
C TRP A 373 0.60 14.33 3.06
N ARG A 374 0.87 15.30 2.20
CA ARG A 374 2.24 15.71 1.86
C ARG A 374 2.97 16.21 3.11
N GLU A 375 2.32 17.05 3.92
CA GLU A 375 2.89 17.54 5.17
C GLU A 375 3.18 16.40 6.15
N LEU A 376 2.27 15.45 6.32
CA LEU A 376 2.49 14.26 7.15
C LEU A 376 3.70 13.47 6.67
N CYS A 377 3.79 13.23 5.36
CA CYS A 377 4.93 12.53 4.77
C CYS A 377 6.25 13.27 5.01
N ASP A 378 6.25 14.59 4.79
CA ASP A 378 7.46 15.41 4.95
C ASP A 378 7.94 15.47 6.41
N ARG A 379 7.00 15.42 7.36
CA ARG A 379 7.30 15.47 8.79
C ARG A 379 7.68 14.13 9.39
N SER A 380 7.00 13.05 8.97
CA SER A 380 6.96 11.79 9.72
C SER A 380 7.53 10.59 8.96
N ALA A 381 7.96 10.75 7.69
CA ALA A 381 8.60 9.66 6.97
C ALA A 381 9.97 9.32 7.58
N ARG A 382 10.22 8.03 7.82
CA ARG A 382 11.45 7.55 8.48
C ARG A 382 12.71 7.79 7.64
N ALA A 383 12.60 7.69 6.32
CA ALA A 383 13.65 8.07 5.39
C ALA A 383 13.12 8.27 3.98
N VAL A 384 13.76 9.19 3.26
CA VAL A 384 13.50 9.44 1.84
C VAL A 384 14.83 9.43 1.11
N GLY A 385 14.84 8.80 -0.05
CA GLY A 385 15.96 8.88 -0.98
C GLY A 385 17.12 7.96 -0.59
N TRP A 386 17.08 6.74 -1.05
CA TRP A 386 18.27 5.94 -1.27
C TRP A 386 18.65 6.10 -2.74
N GLN A 387 19.78 6.73 -2.99
CA GLN A 387 20.49 6.50 -4.23
C GLN A 387 21.20 5.16 -4.05
N TYR A 388 20.88 4.21 -4.90
CA TYR A 388 21.63 2.97 -5.00
C TYR A 388 23.06 3.35 -5.36
N SER A 389 24.01 3.16 -4.44
CA SER A 389 25.40 3.18 -4.81
C SER A 389 25.64 1.96 -5.69
N THR A 390 26.00 2.20 -6.94
CA THR A 390 26.40 1.16 -7.89
C THR A 390 27.64 0.39 -7.44
N ASP A 391 28.27 0.81 -6.37
CA ASP A 391 29.56 0.30 -5.93
C ASP A 391 29.51 -0.91 -5.01
N GLY A 392 28.33 -1.55 -4.83
CA GLY A 392 28.20 -2.89 -4.23
C GLY A 392 28.96 -3.18 -2.91
N VAL A 393 29.54 -2.18 -2.30
CA VAL A 393 30.35 -2.26 -1.10
C VAL A 393 29.82 -1.26 -0.10
N ASP A 394 29.16 -1.78 0.96
CA ASP A 394 28.93 -1.00 2.18
C ASP A 394 30.29 -0.62 2.78
N SER A 395 30.84 0.52 2.39
CA SER A 395 31.90 1.16 3.16
C SER A 395 31.25 1.89 4.31
N PRO A 396 31.55 1.55 5.56
CA PRO A 396 31.17 2.39 6.67
C PRO A 396 31.90 3.72 6.51
N ARG A 397 31.15 4.79 6.29
CA ARG A 397 31.74 6.13 6.40
C ARG A 397 31.93 6.41 7.88
N HIS A 398 33.19 6.64 8.25
CA HIS A 398 33.65 7.12 9.55
C HIS A 398 32.97 8.42 9.97
#